data_371af2186e49cc18f721392aa92d8dbe
#
_entry.id   371af2186e49cc18f721392aa92d8dbe
#
_cell.length_a   1.000
_cell.length_b   1.000
_cell.length_c   1.000
_cell.angle_alpha   90.00
_cell.angle_beta   90.00
_cell.angle_gamma   90.00
#
_symmetry.space_group_name_H-M   'P 1'
#
loop_
_entity.id
_entity.type
_entity.pdbx_description
1 polymer ?
#
loop_
_entity_poly.entity_id
_entity_poly.type
_entity_poly.pdbx_seq_one_letter_code
_entity_poly.pdbx_strand_id
1 'polypeptide(L)'
;MKLPRIVRQVGKRVVKATPILRRHVLTSTDYKVLGGVEAARNAAASSEGWLAARTVARQERAYLALIDDMKNGKPRLDFTVAAEAVMATGIATPRLLEVGCGSGYYSEVFADLVAGGVSYTGIDYSEAMIARARACYPSVTFEVADATRLAYPDAAFDIVFNGVSLMHIIEYQAAIREAARVAGRYCVLHTVPVFDDHQTTYLKKFAYGAPVVEIIFGKSELMSLCRDAGLQLLREWPCIPYDVSEVTGHRSTTETYLFSKAR
;
A
#
# COMPACT_ATOMS: atom_id res chain seq x y z
N MET A 1 29.61 12.50 3.17
CA MET A 1 29.71 13.88 2.63
C MET A 1 28.44 14.20 1.86
N LYS A 2 27.54 15.05 2.41
CA LYS A 2 26.26 15.38 1.75
C LYS A 2 26.51 16.37 0.62
N LEU A 3 26.14 16.05 -0.61
CA LEU A 3 26.23 16.93 -1.77
C LEU A 3 25.47 18.25 -1.54
N PRO A 4 26.00 19.42 -1.98
CA PRO A 4 25.37 20.72 -1.86
C PRO A 4 23.95 20.73 -2.48
N ARG A 5 23.02 21.51 -1.92
CA ARG A 5 21.62 21.61 -2.36
C ARG A 5 21.48 21.90 -3.86
N ILE A 6 22.34 22.75 -4.43
CA ILE A 6 22.35 23.13 -5.84
C ILE A 6 22.70 21.93 -6.73
N VAL A 7 23.72 21.12 -6.36
CA VAL A 7 24.11 19.91 -7.11
C VAL A 7 23.01 18.86 -7.08
N ARG A 8 22.27 18.73 -5.96
CA ARG A 8 21.07 17.87 -5.87
C ARG A 8 19.93 18.34 -6.77
N GLN A 9 19.68 19.65 -6.87
CA GLN A 9 18.62 20.19 -7.73
C GLN A 9 18.94 20.06 -9.21
N VAL A 10 20.17 20.34 -9.61
CA VAL A 10 20.65 20.17 -11.00
C VAL A 10 20.63 18.69 -11.39
N GLY A 11 21.13 17.80 -10.51
CA GLY A 11 21.06 16.36 -10.73
C GLY A 11 19.62 15.84 -10.89
N LYS A 12 18.67 16.32 -10.08
CA LYS A 12 17.24 15.96 -10.22
C LYS A 12 16.63 16.45 -11.54
N ARG A 13 17.02 17.65 -12.04
CA ARG A 13 16.57 18.18 -13.33
C ARG A 13 17.10 17.35 -14.51
N VAL A 14 18.38 16.98 -14.50
CA VAL A 14 19.00 16.13 -15.53
C VAL A 14 18.36 14.74 -15.55
N VAL A 15 18.16 14.12 -14.39
CA VAL A 15 17.47 12.82 -14.27
C VAL A 15 16.03 12.89 -14.77
N LYS A 16 15.28 13.95 -14.41
CA LYS A 16 13.90 14.15 -14.90
C LYS A 16 13.83 14.37 -16.42
N ALA A 17 14.84 15.02 -17.01
CA ALA A 17 14.89 15.33 -18.45
C ALA A 17 15.33 14.14 -19.32
N THR A 18 15.97 13.11 -18.75
CA THR A 18 16.51 11.98 -19.51
C THR A 18 15.66 10.72 -19.26
N PRO A 19 14.83 10.27 -20.23
CA PRO A 19 13.85 9.17 -20.03
C PRO A 19 14.47 7.88 -19.48
N ILE A 20 15.64 7.50 -19.98
CA ILE A 20 16.34 6.27 -19.55
C ILE A 20 16.83 6.40 -18.10
N LEU A 21 17.52 7.49 -17.76
CA LEU A 21 18.01 7.74 -16.40
C LEU A 21 16.85 7.86 -15.40
N ARG A 22 15.77 8.53 -15.78
CA ARG A 22 14.57 8.71 -14.98
C ARG A 22 13.98 7.37 -14.52
N ARG A 23 13.81 6.42 -15.44
CA ARG A 23 13.26 5.08 -15.16
C ARG A 23 14.19 4.20 -14.31
N HIS A 24 15.48 4.49 -14.27
CA HIS A 24 16.45 3.72 -13.48
C HIS A 24 16.64 4.29 -12.07
N VAL A 25 16.52 5.60 -11.93
CA VAL A 25 16.85 6.34 -10.68
C VAL A 25 15.62 6.59 -9.81
N LEU A 26 14.46 6.87 -10.43
CA LEU A 26 13.23 7.17 -9.68
C LEU A 26 12.40 5.92 -9.44
N THR A 27 11.80 5.82 -8.27
CA THR A 27 10.90 4.72 -7.91
C THR A 27 9.61 4.72 -8.74
N SER A 28 9.11 5.91 -9.10
CA SER A 28 7.93 6.09 -9.95
C SER A 28 8.08 7.25 -10.92
N THR A 29 7.67 7.07 -12.17
CA THR A 29 7.72 8.09 -13.23
C THR A 29 6.60 7.88 -14.26
N ASP A 30 6.53 8.80 -15.24
CA ASP A 30 5.68 8.65 -16.43
C ASP A 30 4.19 8.52 -16.09
N TYR A 31 3.74 9.32 -15.12
CA TYR A 31 2.33 9.36 -14.74
C TYR A 31 1.44 9.84 -15.89
N LYS A 32 0.33 9.15 -16.09
CA LYS A 32 -0.68 9.48 -17.10
C LYS A 32 -2.07 9.17 -16.54
N VAL A 33 -2.98 10.13 -16.61
CA VAL A 33 -4.39 9.92 -16.25
C VAL A 33 -5.04 8.99 -17.28
N LEU A 34 -5.83 8.05 -16.80
CA LEU A 34 -6.62 7.11 -17.59
C LEU A 34 -8.09 7.55 -17.62
N GLY A 35 -8.79 7.24 -18.70
CA GLY A 35 -10.19 7.59 -18.93
C GLY A 35 -11.20 6.70 -18.17
N GLY A 36 -10.91 6.33 -16.92
CA GLY A 36 -11.79 5.56 -16.06
C GLY A 36 -11.39 4.09 -15.89
N VAL A 37 -12.27 3.31 -15.24
CA VAL A 37 -12.00 1.94 -14.80
C VAL A 37 -11.70 0.98 -15.94
N GLU A 38 -12.39 1.08 -17.08
CA GLU A 38 -12.14 0.20 -18.23
C GLU A 38 -10.74 0.45 -18.83
N ALA A 39 -10.32 1.71 -18.93
CA ALA A 39 -8.97 2.03 -19.37
C ALA A 39 -7.91 1.53 -18.37
N ALA A 40 -8.23 1.52 -17.08
CA ALA A 40 -7.38 0.96 -16.03
C ALA A 40 -7.26 -0.55 -16.13
N ARG A 41 -8.38 -1.28 -16.36
CA ARG A 41 -8.38 -2.74 -16.60
C ARG A 41 -7.52 -3.11 -17.80
N ASN A 42 -7.71 -2.41 -18.92
CA ASN A 42 -6.91 -2.64 -20.14
C ASN A 42 -5.43 -2.35 -19.92
N ALA A 43 -5.10 -1.29 -19.19
CA ALA A 43 -3.72 -0.94 -18.86
C ALA A 43 -3.06 -1.98 -17.94
N ALA A 44 -3.78 -2.52 -16.97
CA ALA A 44 -3.30 -3.58 -16.08
C ALA A 44 -3.10 -4.89 -16.84
N ALA A 45 -4.06 -5.31 -17.65
CA ALA A 45 -3.97 -6.53 -18.46
C ALA A 45 -2.82 -6.50 -19.49
N SER A 46 -2.39 -5.32 -19.91
CA SER A 46 -1.29 -5.13 -20.87
C SER A 46 0.11 -5.21 -20.24
N SER A 47 0.25 -5.47 -18.94
CA SER A 47 1.53 -5.44 -18.23
C SER A 47 1.58 -6.54 -17.16
N GLU A 48 2.75 -7.13 -16.97
CA GLU A 48 3.00 -8.03 -15.83
C GLU A 48 2.92 -7.29 -14.48
N GLY A 49 3.14 -5.96 -14.49
CA GLY A 49 3.02 -5.12 -13.30
C GLY A 49 3.78 -5.67 -12.09
N TRP A 50 3.03 -5.98 -11.03
CA TRP A 50 3.54 -6.55 -9.79
C TRP A 50 3.86 -8.05 -9.88
N LEU A 51 3.49 -8.76 -10.97
CA LEU A 51 3.82 -10.17 -11.17
C LEU A 51 5.27 -10.37 -11.66
N ALA A 52 5.91 -9.33 -12.20
CA ALA A 52 7.25 -9.44 -12.75
C ALA A 52 8.32 -9.61 -11.64
N ALA A 53 9.15 -10.65 -11.71
CA ALA A 53 10.22 -10.92 -10.75
C ALA A 53 11.19 -9.71 -10.55
N ARG A 54 11.44 -8.94 -11.62
CA ARG A 54 12.24 -7.72 -11.56
C ARG A 54 11.61 -6.62 -10.67
N THR A 55 10.26 -6.59 -10.60
CA THR A 55 9.51 -5.64 -9.74
C THR A 55 9.73 -6.00 -8.28
N VAL A 56 9.65 -7.29 -7.93
CA VAL A 56 9.92 -7.83 -6.59
C VAL A 56 11.29 -7.38 -6.08
N ALA A 57 12.36 -7.65 -6.84
CA ALA A 57 13.72 -7.32 -6.45
C ALA A 57 13.99 -5.81 -6.31
N ARG A 58 13.27 -4.97 -7.06
CA ARG A 58 13.39 -3.50 -6.96
C ARG A 58 12.60 -2.93 -5.80
N GLN A 59 11.40 -3.44 -5.57
CA GLN A 59 10.59 -3.07 -4.41
C GLN A 59 11.35 -3.40 -3.12
N GLU A 60 11.82 -4.64 -2.99
CA GLU A 60 12.59 -5.08 -1.83
C GLU A 60 13.77 -4.14 -1.53
N ARG A 61 14.61 -3.84 -2.51
CA ARG A 61 15.74 -2.91 -2.31
C ARG A 61 15.31 -1.53 -1.82
N ALA A 62 14.12 -1.06 -2.22
CA ALA A 62 13.60 0.21 -1.75
C ALA A 62 13.21 0.15 -0.26
N TYR A 63 12.72 -0.99 0.22
CA TYR A 63 12.29 -1.17 1.60
C TYR A 63 13.41 -1.59 2.55
N LEU A 64 14.41 -2.35 2.11
CA LEU A 64 15.52 -2.78 2.97
C LEU A 64 16.21 -1.62 3.68
N ALA A 65 16.47 -0.51 2.98
CA ALA A 65 17.06 0.68 3.59
C ALA A 65 16.15 1.32 4.65
N LEU A 66 14.83 1.24 4.46
CA LEU A 66 13.86 1.80 5.41
C LEU A 66 13.72 0.92 6.66
N ILE A 67 13.83 -0.40 6.50
CA ILE A 67 13.88 -1.35 7.62
C ILE A 67 15.17 -1.16 8.43
N ASP A 68 16.31 -0.97 7.76
CA ASP A 68 17.57 -0.67 8.43
C ASP A 68 17.51 0.65 9.22
N ASP A 69 16.97 1.70 8.63
CA ASP A 69 16.73 2.97 9.32
C ASP A 69 15.80 2.80 10.55
N MET A 70 14.75 1.99 10.43
CA MET A 70 13.82 1.68 11.53
C MET A 70 14.54 0.97 12.68
N LYS A 71 15.33 -0.06 12.40
CA LYS A 71 16.13 -0.79 13.39
C LYS A 71 17.17 0.09 14.09
N ASN A 72 17.62 1.14 13.41
CA ASN A 72 18.48 2.17 13.98
C ASN A 72 17.72 3.30 14.71
N GLY A 73 16.45 3.08 15.07
CA GLY A 73 15.63 4.03 15.83
C GLY A 73 15.11 5.21 15.01
N LYS A 74 15.06 5.08 13.69
CA LYS A 74 14.58 6.13 12.75
C LYS A 74 13.50 5.60 11.81
N PRO A 75 12.37 5.09 12.35
CA PRO A 75 11.30 4.58 11.51
C PRO A 75 10.73 5.70 10.61
N ARG A 76 10.39 5.35 9.37
CA ARG A 76 9.68 6.26 8.48
C ARG A 76 8.25 6.47 9.02
N LEU A 77 7.64 7.62 8.73
CA LEU A 77 6.32 8.01 9.24
C LEU A 77 5.24 6.97 8.96
N ASP A 78 5.21 6.36 7.78
CA ASP A 78 4.23 5.32 7.45
C ASP A 78 4.38 4.08 8.35
N PHE A 79 5.59 3.65 8.68
CA PHE A 79 5.80 2.53 9.60
C PHE A 79 5.26 2.85 11.00
N THR A 80 5.54 4.07 11.48
CA THR A 80 5.03 4.54 12.78
C THR A 80 3.50 4.59 12.78
N VAL A 81 2.91 5.17 11.73
CA VAL A 81 1.44 5.29 11.60
C VAL A 81 0.78 3.91 11.46
N ALA A 82 1.39 2.95 10.74
CA ALA A 82 0.88 1.59 10.66
C ALA A 82 0.81 0.93 12.04
N ALA A 83 1.90 1.03 12.81
CA ALA A 83 1.96 0.49 14.18
C ALA A 83 0.96 1.19 15.12
N GLU A 84 0.86 2.52 15.05
CA GLU A 84 -0.12 3.30 15.82
C GLU A 84 -1.56 2.87 15.51
N ALA A 85 -1.90 2.66 14.23
CA ALA A 85 -3.23 2.22 13.82
C ALA A 85 -3.58 0.83 14.38
N VAL A 86 -2.62 -0.10 14.39
CA VAL A 86 -2.80 -1.43 15.00
C VAL A 86 -2.94 -1.31 16.52
N MET A 87 -2.08 -0.57 17.21
CA MET A 87 -2.14 -0.37 18.66
C MET A 87 -3.41 0.35 19.12
N ALA A 88 -3.95 1.27 18.29
CA ALA A 88 -5.19 1.98 18.59
C ALA A 88 -6.42 1.06 18.67
N THR A 89 -6.34 -0.18 18.19
CA THR A 89 -7.40 -1.19 18.35
C THR A 89 -7.54 -1.69 19.78
N GLY A 90 -6.50 -1.53 20.62
CA GLY A 90 -6.46 -2.01 22.00
C GLY A 90 -6.37 -3.53 22.14
N ILE A 91 -6.12 -4.28 21.07
CA ILE A 91 -5.92 -5.75 21.14
C ILE A 91 -4.45 -6.04 21.39
N ALA A 92 -4.15 -6.77 22.46
CA ALA A 92 -2.76 -7.00 22.89
C ALA A 92 -1.91 -7.79 21.88
N THR A 93 -2.45 -8.85 21.28
CA THR A 93 -1.79 -9.66 20.25
C THR A 93 -2.82 -10.06 19.20
N PRO A 94 -3.19 -9.14 18.28
CA PRO A 94 -4.25 -9.41 17.33
C PRO A 94 -3.83 -10.44 16.29
N ARG A 95 -4.79 -11.27 15.85
CA ARG A 95 -4.67 -12.02 14.60
C ARG A 95 -4.86 -11.01 13.46
N LEU A 96 -3.78 -10.73 12.74
CA LEU A 96 -3.77 -9.72 11.69
C LEU A 96 -3.57 -10.37 10.32
N LEU A 97 -4.47 -10.05 9.39
CA LEU A 97 -4.30 -10.35 7.97
C LEU A 97 -3.81 -9.11 7.26
N GLU A 98 -2.64 -9.16 6.61
CA GLU A 98 -2.24 -8.14 5.65
C GLU A 98 -2.64 -8.54 4.23
N VAL A 99 -3.41 -7.68 3.57
CA VAL A 99 -3.84 -7.83 2.18
C VAL A 99 -2.90 -7.06 1.26
N GLY A 100 -2.28 -7.77 0.30
CA GLY A 100 -1.28 -7.21 -0.60
C GLY A 100 0.07 -7.00 0.10
N CYS A 101 0.54 -8.02 0.82
CA CYS A 101 1.74 -7.95 1.67
C CYS A 101 3.07 -7.80 0.90
N GLY A 102 3.06 -8.00 -0.43
CA GLY A 102 4.27 -7.99 -1.24
C GLY A 102 5.33 -8.95 -0.72
N SER A 103 6.55 -8.47 -0.50
CA SER A 103 7.65 -9.26 0.07
C SER A 103 7.61 -9.42 1.59
N GLY A 104 6.53 -9.01 2.27
CA GLY A 104 6.24 -9.33 3.66
C GLY A 104 6.87 -8.39 4.71
N TYR A 105 7.42 -7.26 4.33
CA TYR A 105 8.20 -6.39 5.22
C TYR A 105 7.40 -5.78 6.39
N TYR A 106 6.07 -5.64 6.29
CA TYR A 106 5.25 -5.18 7.43
C TYR A 106 5.21 -6.19 8.57
N SER A 107 5.47 -7.49 8.32
CA SER A 107 5.63 -8.46 9.40
C SER A 107 6.75 -8.07 10.37
N GLU A 108 7.86 -7.52 9.83
CA GLU A 108 8.99 -7.03 10.60
C GLU A 108 8.69 -5.67 11.25
N VAL A 109 8.01 -4.77 10.53
CA VAL A 109 7.56 -3.48 11.10
C VAL A 109 6.69 -3.69 12.33
N PHE A 110 5.74 -4.60 12.27
CA PHE A 110 4.87 -4.88 13.42
C PHE A 110 5.58 -5.63 14.54
N ALA A 111 6.55 -6.51 14.23
CA ALA A 111 7.36 -7.16 15.26
C ALA A 111 8.20 -6.17 16.07
N ASP A 112 8.72 -5.13 15.40
CA ASP A 112 9.57 -4.12 16.04
C ASP A 112 8.78 -2.99 16.72
N LEU A 113 7.67 -2.54 16.13
CA LEU A 113 6.98 -1.31 16.55
C LEU A 113 5.67 -1.53 17.32
N VAL A 114 5.07 -2.73 17.27
CA VAL A 114 3.83 -3.04 18.01
C VAL A 114 4.16 -3.74 19.31
N ALA A 115 3.87 -3.12 20.44
CA ALA A 115 4.07 -3.72 21.75
C ALA A 115 3.23 -5.01 21.89
N GLY A 116 3.88 -6.12 22.21
CA GLY A 116 3.26 -7.45 22.27
C GLY A 116 3.17 -8.17 20.93
N GLY A 117 3.53 -7.50 19.82
CA GLY A 117 3.52 -8.06 18.49
C GLY A 117 2.12 -8.35 17.93
N VAL A 118 2.09 -9.05 16.81
CA VAL A 118 0.86 -9.49 16.14
C VAL A 118 0.99 -10.97 15.70
N SER A 119 -0.11 -11.70 15.67
CA SER A 119 -0.19 -13.00 14.99
C SER A 119 -0.46 -12.73 13.50
N TYR A 120 0.61 -12.63 12.72
CA TYR A 120 0.57 -12.12 11.35
C TYR A 120 0.36 -13.22 10.32
N THR A 121 -0.51 -12.92 9.35
CA THR A 121 -0.66 -13.65 8.08
C THR A 121 -0.62 -12.63 6.95
N GLY A 122 0.20 -12.84 5.93
CA GLY A 122 0.28 -11.98 4.75
C GLY A 122 -0.23 -12.69 3.50
N ILE A 123 -1.03 -11.99 2.69
CA ILE A 123 -1.47 -12.48 1.39
C ILE A 123 -1.11 -11.50 0.27
N ASP A 124 -0.77 -12.06 -0.88
CA ASP A 124 -0.55 -11.33 -2.12
C ASP A 124 -0.97 -12.20 -3.32
N TYR A 125 -1.42 -11.59 -4.41
CA TYR A 125 -1.79 -12.33 -5.62
C TYR A 125 -0.56 -12.76 -6.44
N SER A 126 0.60 -12.20 -6.17
CA SER A 126 1.86 -12.48 -6.86
C SER A 126 2.60 -13.64 -6.20
N GLU A 127 2.67 -14.78 -6.89
CA GLU A 127 3.47 -15.94 -6.43
C GLU A 127 4.94 -15.56 -6.18
N ALA A 128 5.50 -14.67 -7.03
CA ALA A 128 6.88 -14.21 -6.88
C ALA A 128 7.09 -13.39 -5.60
N MET A 129 6.11 -12.54 -5.22
CA MET A 129 6.13 -11.80 -3.96
C MET A 129 6.05 -12.75 -2.77
N ILE A 130 5.11 -13.70 -2.78
CA ILE A 130 4.94 -14.69 -1.70
C ILE A 130 6.16 -15.60 -1.56
N ALA A 131 6.74 -16.07 -2.67
CA ALA A 131 7.97 -16.85 -2.61
C ALA A 131 9.10 -16.06 -1.95
N ARG A 132 9.20 -14.76 -2.26
CA ARG A 132 10.19 -13.87 -1.65
C ARG A 132 9.90 -13.62 -0.17
N ALA A 133 8.65 -13.36 0.20
CA ALA A 133 8.24 -13.16 1.59
C ALA A 133 8.59 -14.37 2.47
N ARG A 134 8.28 -15.59 2.01
CA ARG A 134 8.64 -16.85 2.69
C ARG A 134 10.14 -17.03 2.84
N ALA A 135 10.93 -16.61 1.85
CA ALA A 135 12.38 -16.69 1.92
C ALA A 135 12.99 -15.69 2.92
N CYS A 136 12.41 -14.47 3.02
CA CYS A 136 12.86 -13.44 3.95
C CYS A 136 12.41 -13.70 5.39
N TYR A 137 11.20 -14.22 5.56
CA TYR A 137 10.54 -14.38 6.87
C TYR A 137 9.98 -15.80 7.05
N PRO A 138 10.84 -16.82 7.18
CA PRO A 138 10.45 -18.24 7.15
C PRO A 138 9.54 -18.69 8.32
N SER A 139 9.48 -17.92 9.40
CA SER A 139 8.60 -18.18 10.56
C SER A 139 7.23 -17.52 10.45
N VAL A 140 6.96 -16.75 9.39
CA VAL A 140 5.72 -16.01 9.19
C VAL A 140 4.87 -16.70 8.12
N THR A 141 3.54 -16.67 8.29
CA THR A 141 2.60 -17.27 7.34
C THR A 141 2.36 -16.33 6.15
N PHE A 142 2.61 -16.84 4.94
CA PHE A 142 2.33 -16.13 3.69
C PHE A 142 1.61 -17.04 2.69
N GLU A 143 0.55 -16.53 2.05
CA GLU A 143 -0.27 -17.29 1.11
C GLU A 143 -0.54 -16.50 -0.18
N VAL A 144 -0.62 -17.21 -1.32
CA VAL A 144 -1.08 -16.61 -2.56
C VAL A 144 -2.60 -16.53 -2.52
N ALA A 145 -3.16 -15.33 -2.63
CA ALA A 145 -4.60 -15.13 -2.59
C ALA A 145 -5.03 -13.87 -3.34
N ASP A 146 -6.26 -13.89 -3.85
CA ASP A 146 -6.92 -12.75 -4.47
C ASP A 146 -7.70 -11.96 -3.41
N ALA A 147 -7.35 -10.70 -3.21
CA ALA A 147 -8.00 -9.79 -2.28
C ALA A 147 -9.51 -9.60 -2.52
N THR A 148 -9.97 -9.85 -3.74
CA THR A 148 -11.38 -9.70 -4.13
C THR A 148 -12.24 -10.91 -3.81
N ARG A 149 -11.61 -12.04 -3.41
CA ARG A 149 -12.27 -13.30 -3.05
C ARG A 149 -11.41 -14.12 -2.09
N LEU A 150 -11.50 -13.80 -0.80
CA LEU A 150 -10.71 -14.44 0.25
C LEU A 150 -11.29 -15.79 0.67
N ALA A 151 -10.44 -16.83 0.74
CA ALA A 151 -10.83 -18.18 1.15
C ALA A 151 -10.97 -18.35 2.68
N TYR A 152 -11.03 -17.25 3.43
CA TYR A 152 -11.21 -17.29 4.88
C TYR A 152 -12.69 -17.15 5.25
N PRO A 153 -13.11 -17.76 6.38
CA PRO A 153 -14.46 -17.56 6.91
C PRO A 153 -14.66 -16.12 7.40
N ASP A 154 -15.93 -15.74 7.62
CA ASP A 154 -16.27 -14.45 8.21
C ASP A 154 -15.60 -14.29 9.58
N ALA A 155 -15.11 -13.08 9.88
CA ALA A 155 -14.48 -12.74 11.16
C ALA A 155 -13.25 -13.62 11.54
N ALA A 156 -12.52 -14.14 10.55
CA ALA A 156 -11.35 -15.00 10.76
C ALA A 156 -10.20 -14.28 11.46
N PHE A 157 -10.09 -12.96 11.28
CA PHE A 157 -9.00 -12.15 11.82
C PHE A 157 -9.54 -11.02 12.69
N ASP A 158 -8.82 -10.64 13.73
CA ASP A 158 -9.21 -9.52 14.58
C ASP A 158 -9.06 -8.19 13.86
N ILE A 159 -8.00 -8.07 13.03
CA ILE A 159 -7.67 -6.92 12.20
C ILE A 159 -7.39 -7.38 10.77
N VAL A 160 -7.98 -6.72 9.79
CA VAL A 160 -7.55 -6.79 8.39
C VAL A 160 -6.84 -5.47 8.05
N PHE A 161 -5.58 -5.58 7.65
CA PHE A 161 -4.71 -4.49 7.31
C PHE A 161 -4.42 -4.50 5.81
N ASN A 162 -4.71 -3.41 5.11
CA ASN A 162 -4.32 -3.23 3.72
C ASN A 162 -3.14 -2.27 3.67
N GLY A 163 -1.94 -2.82 3.51
CA GLY A 163 -0.67 -2.10 3.57
C GLY A 163 -0.22 -1.58 2.22
N VAL A 164 -0.55 -0.32 1.86
CA VAL A 164 -0.05 0.34 0.62
C VAL A 164 -0.42 -0.41 -0.67
N SER A 165 -1.47 -1.24 -0.66
CA SER A 165 -1.84 -2.10 -1.79
C SER A 165 -3.19 -1.75 -2.41
N LEU A 166 -4.14 -1.17 -1.67
CA LEU A 166 -5.50 -0.88 -2.15
C LEU A 166 -5.51 -0.07 -3.45
N MET A 167 -4.62 0.90 -3.56
CA MET A 167 -4.46 1.74 -4.75
C MET A 167 -4.07 0.98 -6.02
N HIS A 168 -3.67 -0.27 -5.90
CA HIS A 168 -3.29 -1.14 -7.03
C HIS A 168 -4.32 -2.22 -7.35
N ILE A 169 -5.40 -2.31 -6.57
CA ILE A 169 -6.48 -3.27 -6.76
C ILE A 169 -7.62 -2.59 -7.51
N ILE A 170 -7.77 -2.87 -8.81
CA ILE A 170 -8.78 -2.20 -9.65
C ILE A 170 -10.20 -2.50 -9.15
N GLU A 171 -10.45 -3.73 -8.72
CA GLU A 171 -11.72 -4.15 -8.12
C GLU A 171 -11.78 -3.87 -6.60
N TYR A 172 -11.28 -2.71 -6.19
CA TYR A 172 -11.15 -2.33 -4.77
C TYR A 172 -12.45 -2.38 -3.99
N GLN A 173 -13.60 -2.19 -4.65
CA GLN A 173 -14.91 -2.33 -3.99
C GLN A 173 -15.14 -3.76 -3.48
N ALA A 174 -14.75 -4.77 -4.27
CA ALA A 174 -14.82 -6.17 -3.85
C ALA A 174 -13.79 -6.46 -2.75
N ALA A 175 -12.57 -5.94 -2.89
CA ALA A 175 -11.52 -6.11 -1.88
C ALA A 175 -11.90 -5.51 -0.52
N ILE A 176 -12.53 -4.32 -0.50
CA ILE A 176 -13.02 -3.70 0.75
C ILE A 176 -14.14 -4.55 1.37
N ARG A 177 -15.09 -5.06 0.58
CA ARG A 177 -16.15 -5.94 1.11
C ARG A 177 -15.58 -7.24 1.70
N GLU A 178 -14.61 -7.86 1.03
CA GLU A 178 -13.95 -9.07 1.54
C GLU A 178 -13.13 -8.77 2.80
N ALA A 179 -12.37 -7.67 2.82
CA ALA A 179 -11.67 -7.23 4.01
C ALA A 179 -12.63 -7.03 5.21
N ALA A 180 -13.75 -6.36 4.98
CA ALA A 180 -14.79 -6.17 6.00
C ALA A 180 -15.42 -7.51 6.43
N ARG A 181 -15.65 -8.45 5.50
CA ARG A 181 -16.22 -9.77 5.80
C ARG A 181 -15.31 -10.59 6.71
N VAL A 182 -14.03 -10.70 6.36
CA VAL A 182 -13.07 -11.52 7.11
C VAL A 182 -12.53 -10.85 8.36
N ALA A 183 -12.70 -9.52 8.50
CA ALA A 183 -12.41 -8.80 9.74
C ALA A 183 -13.46 -9.15 10.81
N GLY A 184 -12.97 -9.52 12.00
CA GLY A 184 -13.81 -9.71 13.18
C GLY A 184 -14.15 -8.41 13.88
N ARG A 185 -13.22 -7.44 13.91
CA ARG A 185 -13.38 -6.21 14.68
C ARG A 185 -12.93 -4.94 13.95
N TYR A 186 -11.80 -4.97 13.25
CA TYR A 186 -11.19 -3.76 12.69
C TYR A 186 -10.67 -3.98 11.28
N CYS A 187 -10.76 -2.93 10.46
CA CYS A 187 -10.05 -2.80 9.21
C CYS A 187 -9.14 -1.57 9.25
N VAL A 188 -7.93 -1.69 8.72
CA VAL A 188 -7.00 -0.59 8.51
C VAL A 188 -6.71 -0.46 7.03
N LEU A 189 -7.00 0.70 6.46
CA LEU A 189 -6.57 1.08 5.12
C LEU A 189 -5.40 2.04 5.28
N HIS A 190 -4.19 1.58 4.92
CA HIS A 190 -2.96 2.28 5.24
C HIS A 190 -2.30 2.90 4.02
N THR A 191 -1.88 4.16 4.17
CA THR A 191 -1.20 4.96 3.13
C THR A 191 -2.00 5.00 1.83
N VAL A 192 -3.28 5.30 1.97
CA VAL A 192 -4.21 5.40 0.83
C VAL A 192 -4.09 6.78 0.21
N PRO A 193 -3.79 6.90 -1.09
CA PRO A 193 -3.78 8.20 -1.76
C PRO A 193 -5.22 8.67 -2.03
N VAL A 194 -5.51 9.90 -1.61
CA VAL A 194 -6.85 10.49 -1.70
C VAL A 194 -6.83 11.90 -2.26
N PHE A 195 -7.95 12.29 -2.87
CA PHE A 195 -8.35 13.66 -3.13
C PHE A 195 -9.44 14.08 -2.14
N ASP A 196 -9.33 15.26 -1.57
CA ASP A 196 -10.39 15.81 -0.71
C ASP A 196 -11.60 16.27 -1.56
N ASP A 197 -11.33 16.96 -2.67
CA ASP A 197 -12.34 17.67 -3.48
C ASP A 197 -12.43 17.14 -4.93
N HIS A 198 -12.00 15.91 -5.19
CA HIS A 198 -12.06 15.34 -6.53
C HIS A 198 -12.50 13.86 -6.50
N GLN A 199 -13.06 13.40 -7.61
CA GLN A 199 -13.50 12.01 -7.79
C GLN A 199 -12.33 11.04 -7.91
N THR A 200 -12.61 9.76 -7.67
CA THR A 200 -11.64 8.67 -7.86
C THR A 200 -11.07 8.67 -9.27
N THR A 201 -9.75 8.72 -9.37
CA THR A 201 -9.03 8.85 -10.63
C THR A 201 -8.01 7.72 -10.77
N TYR A 202 -7.91 7.17 -11.98
CA TYR A 202 -6.99 6.11 -12.33
C TYR A 202 -5.78 6.67 -13.05
N LEU A 203 -4.59 6.27 -12.61
CA LEU A 203 -3.32 6.65 -13.21
C LEU A 203 -2.59 5.41 -13.73
N LYS A 204 -1.89 5.55 -14.86
CA LYS A 204 -0.81 4.65 -15.24
C LYS A 204 0.51 5.32 -14.91
N LYS A 205 1.41 4.58 -14.29
CA LYS A 205 2.78 5.03 -14.01
C LYS A 205 3.78 3.93 -14.30
N PHE A 206 5.06 4.30 -14.41
CA PHE A 206 6.15 3.34 -14.43
C PHE A 206 6.78 3.27 -13.04
N ALA A 207 6.61 2.17 -12.35
CA ALA A 207 7.13 1.96 -11.00
C ALA A 207 7.88 0.64 -10.88
N TYR A 208 8.97 0.63 -10.12
CA TYR A 208 9.80 -0.53 -9.87
C TYR A 208 10.18 -1.35 -11.12
N GLY A 209 10.31 -0.67 -12.28
CA GLY A 209 10.71 -1.29 -13.53
C GLY A 209 9.59 -1.84 -14.40
N ALA A 210 8.32 -1.63 -14.03
CA ALA A 210 7.15 -2.05 -14.81
C ALA A 210 6.08 -0.95 -14.88
N PRO A 211 5.23 -0.93 -15.92
CA PRO A 211 4.00 -0.17 -15.91
C PRO A 211 3.04 -0.74 -14.88
N VAL A 212 2.47 0.11 -14.04
CA VAL A 212 1.46 -0.24 -13.04
C VAL A 212 0.30 0.74 -13.09
N VAL A 213 -0.87 0.30 -12.68
CA VAL A 213 -2.03 1.16 -12.44
C VAL A 213 -2.02 1.58 -10.99
N GLU A 214 -2.43 2.82 -10.75
CA GLU A 214 -2.62 3.37 -9.42
C GLU A 214 -3.93 4.15 -9.37
N ILE A 215 -4.64 4.04 -8.27
CA ILE A 215 -5.91 4.68 -8.02
C ILE A 215 -5.68 5.76 -6.97
N ILE A 216 -6.10 6.99 -7.27
CA ILE A 216 -6.23 8.05 -6.27
C ILE A 216 -7.72 8.16 -5.96
N PHE A 217 -8.10 7.87 -4.74
CA PHE A 217 -9.50 7.78 -4.36
C PHE A 217 -10.09 9.17 -4.09
N GLY A 218 -11.32 9.41 -4.51
CA GLY A 218 -12.14 10.47 -3.93
C GLY A 218 -12.45 10.11 -2.48
N LYS A 219 -12.01 10.94 -1.50
CA LYS A 219 -12.13 10.62 -0.06
C LYS A 219 -13.58 10.32 0.33
N SER A 220 -14.53 11.14 -0.13
CA SER A 220 -15.96 10.93 0.13
C SER A 220 -16.52 9.62 -0.45
N GLU A 221 -16.08 9.25 -1.66
CA GLU A 221 -16.48 8.00 -2.32
C GLU A 221 -15.93 6.79 -1.57
N LEU A 222 -14.65 6.83 -1.16
CA LEU A 222 -14.01 5.78 -0.36
C LEU A 222 -14.71 5.59 0.98
N MET A 223 -15.02 6.69 1.69
CA MET A 223 -15.72 6.64 2.98
C MET A 223 -17.14 6.10 2.85
N SER A 224 -17.86 6.43 1.77
CA SER A 224 -19.18 5.86 1.50
C SER A 224 -19.09 4.36 1.28
N LEU A 225 -18.15 3.91 0.45
CA LEU A 225 -17.95 2.49 0.17
C LEU A 225 -17.59 1.68 1.43
N CYS A 226 -16.73 2.21 2.30
CA CYS A 226 -16.39 1.58 3.56
C CYS A 226 -17.64 1.44 4.46
N ARG A 227 -18.45 2.49 4.55
CA ARG A 227 -19.72 2.49 5.31
C ARG A 227 -20.69 1.45 4.76
N ASP A 228 -20.86 1.36 3.45
CA ASP A 228 -21.71 0.39 2.76
C ASP A 228 -21.24 -1.05 2.98
N ALA A 229 -19.94 -1.24 3.24
CA ALA A 229 -19.33 -2.51 3.63
C ALA A 229 -19.47 -2.80 5.15
N GLY A 230 -20.18 -1.97 5.92
CA GLY A 230 -20.37 -2.14 7.37
C GLY A 230 -19.19 -1.67 8.22
N LEU A 231 -18.32 -0.79 7.68
CA LEU A 231 -17.18 -0.24 8.38
C LEU A 231 -17.48 1.19 8.86
N GLN A 232 -17.24 1.46 10.14
CA GLN A 232 -17.37 2.78 10.76
C GLN A 232 -16.00 3.38 11.02
N LEU A 233 -15.70 4.56 10.48
CA LEU A 233 -14.45 5.27 10.70
C LEU A 233 -14.30 5.62 12.19
N LEU A 234 -13.20 5.23 12.80
CA LEU A 234 -12.83 5.55 14.17
C LEU A 234 -11.77 6.64 14.24
N ARG A 235 -10.74 6.53 13.37
CA ARG A 235 -9.60 7.45 13.39
C ARG A 235 -8.93 7.51 12.03
N GLU A 236 -8.34 8.66 11.74
CA GLU A 236 -7.49 8.88 10.57
C GLU A 236 -6.17 9.52 10.97
N TRP A 237 -5.12 9.27 10.18
CA TRP A 237 -3.80 9.86 10.33
C TRP A 237 -3.29 10.32 8.96
N PRO A 238 -2.73 11.54 8.86
CA PRO A 238 -1.93 11.89 7.69
C PRO A 238 -0.71 10.97 7.62
N CYS A 239 -0.30 10.64 6.41
CA CYS A 239 0.84 9.76 6.18
C CYS A 239 1.93 10.44 5.36
N ILE A 240 2.68 9.69 4.57
CA ILE A 240 3.80 10.23 3.78
C ILE A 240 3.31 11.20 2.70
N PRO A 241 4.06 12.27 2.39
CA PRO A 241 3.65 13.20 1.34
C PRO A 241 3.57 12.53 -0.03
N TYR A 242 2.44 12.71 -0.69
CA TYR A 242 2.18 12.21 -2.04
C TYR A 242 1.26 13.19 -2.78
N ASP A 243 1.80 13.89 -3.78
CA ASP A 243 1.03 14.88 -4.54
C ASP A 243 1.18 14.62 -6.05
N VAL A 244 0.05 14.38 -6.71
CA VAL A 244 -0.05 14.16 -8.16
C VAL A 244 -0.67 15.34 -8.90
N SER A 245 -0.72 16.52 -8.30
CA SER A 245 -1.33 17.72 -8.87
C SER A 245 -0.70 18.16 -10.21
N GLU A 246 0.62 17.92 -10.39
CA GLU A 246 1.30 18.18 -11.67
C GLU A 246 0.67 17.39 -12.85
N VAL A 247 -0.02 16.28 -12.59
CA VAL A 247 -0.57 15.38 -13.60
C VAL A 247 -2.08 15.45 -13.66
N THR A 248 -2.73 15.60 -12.51
CA THR A 248 -4.20 15.57 -12.38
C THR A 248 -4.83 16.95 -12.32
N GLY A 249 -4.05 17.99 -11.98
CA GLY A 249 -4.58 19.32 -11.65
C GLY A 249 -5.13 19.44 -10.23
N HIS A 250 -5.19 18.34 -9.46
CA HIS A 250 -5.77 18.29 -8.12
C HIS A 250 -4.74 17.80 -7.10
N ARG A 251 -4.68 18.44 -5.91
CA ARG A 251 -3.80 18.01 -4.81
C ARG A 251 -4.28 16.70 -4.24
N SER A 252 -3.33 15.82 -4.00
CA SER A 252 -3.57 14.57 -3.29
C SER A 252 -2.71 14.49 -2.04
N THR A 253 -3.17 13.69 -1.07
CA THR A 253 -2.46 13.31 0.15
C THR A 253 -2.46 11.80 0.27
N THR A 254 -1.71 11.25 1.24
CA THR A 254 -1.92 9.87 1.68
C THR A 254 -2.37 9.86 3.12
N GLU A 255 -3.32 9.02 3.41
CA GLU A 255 -3.92 8.88 4.73
C GLU A 255 -4.02 7.42 5.14
N THR A 256 -4.07 7.20 6.45
CA THR A 256 -4.33 5.90 7.07
C THR A 256 -5.62 6.00 7.85
N TYR A 257 -6.50 5.01 7.67
CA TYR A 257 -7.82 4.96 8.28
C TYR A 257 -7.97 3.70 9.12
N LEU A 258 -8.42 3.86 10.36
CA LEU A 258 -8.88 2.77 11.22
C LEU A 258 -10.40 2.76 11.26
N PHE A 259 -10.97 1.64 10.90
CA PHE A 259 -12.42 1.39 10.97
C PHE A 259 -12.72 0.30 11.99
N SER A 260 -13.85 0.44 12.71
CA SER A 260 -14.50 -0.69 13.38
C SER A 260 -15.52 -1.34 12.45
N LYS A 261 -15.68 -2.65 12.58
CA LYS A 261 -16.81 -3.35 11.98
C LYS A 261 -18.08 -3.10 12.80
N ALA A 262 -19.17 -2.69 12.15
CA ALA A 262 -20.47 -2.63 12.80
C ALA A 262 -20.88 -4.04 13.30
N ARG A 263 -21.41 -4.11 14.52
CA ARG A 263 -21.90 -5.37 15.13
C ARG A 263 -23.20 -5.84 14.50
#